data_204a410eb157c383dbb0c7f9b78b773f
#
_entry.id   204a410eb157c383dbb0c7f9b78b773f
#
_cell.length_a   1.000
_cell.length_b   1.000
_cell.length_c   1.000
_cell.angle_alpha   90.00
_cell.angle_beta   90.00
_cell.angle_gamma   90.00
#
_symmetry.space_group_name_H-M   'P 1'
#
loop_
_entity.id
_entity.type
_entity.pdbx_description
1 polymer ?
#
loop_
_entity_poly.entity_id
_entity_poly.type
_entity_poly.pdbx_seq_one_letter_code
_entity_poly.pdbx_strand_id
1 'polypeptide(L)'
;WAGASLMPADAQVLPLRPKLENPESFSMILLPDPQSYTKFDANQPIFELMTAWCVNNADSLRVKTVICTGDLVEQNETRIPDGVNGNQTSEEQWRAASRAFERLDNRLPYVLCTGNHDYGYYRSENRMSRFPDYFPSERNPLWRKSLVSTGLNYTGIPTLENAAYEFESDTWGKLLVVSLEFAPRDEAIKWAKELVAQPKYKDSKVILLTHSYLSWTGRHIEKENYLISPANYGKAIFEKLVVPSPNIRLVLCGHECENSDYEG
;
A
#
# COMPACT_ATOMS: atom_id res chain seq x y z
N TRP A 1 -60.39 9.91 3.77
CA TRP A 1 -59.49 10.11 4.91
C TRP A 1 -58.39 9.05 4.85
N ALA A 2 -57.23 9.42 4.32
CA ALA A 2 -56.03 8.61 4.33
C ALA A 2 -55.24 8.98 5.59
N GLY A 3 -55.18 8.09 6.56
CA GLY A 3 -54.28 8.21 7.72
C GLY A 3 -52.82 8.04 7.30
N ALA A 4 -52.07 9.12 7.28
CA ALA A 4 -50.63 9.07 7.22
C ALA A 4 -50.12 8.59 8.58
N SER A 5 -49.64 7.35 8.64
CA SER A 5 -48.85 6.85 9.78
C SER A 5 -47.53 7.58 9.80
N LEU A 6 -47.37 8.51 10.72
CA LEU A 6 -46.06 9.08 11.05
C LEU A 6 -45.23 7.99 11.70
N MET A 7 -44.25 7.49 11.00
CA MET A 7 -43.18 6.72 11.61
C MET A 7 -42.51 7.57 12.69
N PRO A 8 -42.17 7.01 13.85
CA PRO A 8 -41.48 7.78 14.88
C PRO A 8 -40.13 8.24 14.37
N ALA A 9 -39.82 9.50 14.63
CA ALA A 9 -38.59 10.18 14.21
C ALA A 9 -37.28 9.68 14.89
N ASP A 10 -37.33 8.52 15.55
CA ASP A 10 -36.30 8.05 16.46
C ASP A 10 -35.35 6.98 15.88
N ALA A 11 -35.22 6.90 14.56
CA ALA A 11 -34.24 6.03 13.97
C ALA A 11 -33.21 6.81 13.15
N GLN A 12 -32.73 7.94 13.63
CA GLN A 12 -31.41 8.39 13.27
C GLN A 12 -30.40 7.50 14.02
N VAL A 13 -30.15 6.30 13.49
CA VAL A 13 -28.91 5.58 13.77
C VAL A 13 -27.80 6.43 13.17
N LEU A 14 -27.33 7.40 13.95
CA LEU A 14 -26.06 8.04 13.65
C LEU A 14 -25.06 6.90 13.56
N PRO A 15 -24.38 6.69 12.42
CA PRO A 15 -23.37 5.66 12.34
C PRO A 15 -22.38 5.93 13.47
N LEU A 16 -22.34 5.04 14.46
CA LEU A 16 -21.39 5.12 15.55
C LEU A 16 -20.01 5.19 14.89
N ARG A 17 -19.32 6.32 15.08
CA ARG A 17 -17.94 6.41 14.58
C ARG A 17 -17.15 5.27 15.18
N PRO A 18 -16.43 4.48 14.39
CA PRO A 18 -15.59 3.42 14.92
C PRO A 18 -14.60 4.01 15.90
N LYS A 19 -14.38 3.31 16.99
CA LYS A 19 -13.43 3.70 18.04
C LYS A 19 -12.69 2.48 18.53
N LEU A 20 -11.48 2.69 19.04
CA LEU A 20 -10.69 1.64 19.67
C LEU A 20 -11.28 1.30 21.04
N GLU A 21 -11.39 0.00 21.34
CA GLU A 21 -11.82 -0.46 22.67
C GLU A 21 -10.79 -0.08 23.75
N ASN A 22 -9.50 -0.27 23.45
CA ASN A 22 -8.40 0.19 24.30
C ASN A 22 -7.93 1.57 23.82
N PRO A 23 -8.06 2.63 24.64
CA PRO A 23 -7.66 3.99 24.25
C PRO A 23 -6.14 4.15 24.07
N GLU A 24 -5.31 3.21 24.57
CA GLU A 24 -3.86 3.22 24.34
C GLU A 24 -3.45 2.56 23.02
N SER A 25 -4.35 1.84 22.37
CA SER A 25 -4.11 1.26 21.06
C SER A 25 -4.02 2.32 19.96
N PHE A 26 -3.44 1.97 18.84
CA PHE A 26 -3.43 2.75 17.60
C PHE A 26 -3.78 1.84 16.42
N SER A 27 -4.07 2.42 15.29
CA SER A 27 -4.38 1.70 14.06
C SER A 27 -3.39 2.04 12.95
N MET A 28 -3.18 1.07 12.08
CA MET A 28 -2.68 1.25 10.71
C MET A 28 -3.75 0.69 9.79
N ILE A 29 -4.15 1.47 8.78
CA ILE A 29 -5.18 1.04 7.83
C ILE A 29 -4.49 0.44 6.63
N LEU A 30 -4.87 -0.80 6.27
CA LEU A 30 -4.36 -1.47 5.08
C LEU A 30 -5.38 -1.34 3.95
N LEU A 31 -4.95 -0.80 2.81
CA LEU A 31 -5.70 -0.73 1.56
C LEU A 31 -5.04 -1.70 0.57
N PRO A 32 -5.62 -2.89 0.34
CA PRO A 32 -5.02 -3.85 -0.58
C PRO A 32 -5.35 -3.52 -2.04
N ASP A 33 -4.39 -3.67 -2.89
CA ASP A 33 -4.41 -3.82 -4.35
C ASP A 33 -5.58 -3.11 -5.08
N PRO A 34 -5.54 -1.75 -5.16
CA PRO A 34 -6.70 -0.99 -5.60
C PRO A 34 -6.92 -0.94 -7.13
N GLN A 35 -6.21 -1.74 -7.94
CA GLN A 35 -6.30 -1.70 -9.39
C GLN A 35 -7.73 -1.88 -9.92
N SER A 36 -8.55 -2.70 -9.25
CA SER A 36 -9.95 -2.91 -9.65
C SER A 36 -10.82 -1.67 -9.49
N TYR A 37 -10.42 -0.74 -8.63
CA TYR A 37 -11.10 0.55 -8.47
C TYR A 37 -10.59 1.59 -9.46
N THR A 38 -9.34 1.52 -9.91
CA THR A 38 -8.76 2.52 -10.82
C THR A 38 -9.06 2.23 -12.28
N LYS A 39 -9.15 0.95 -12.66
CA LYS A 39 -9.34 0.52 -14.05
C LYS A 39 -10.73 0.74 -14.63
N PHE A 40 -11.75 0.96 -13.80
CA PHE A 40 -13.10 1.31 -14.22
C PHE A 40 -13.52 2.65 -13.60
N ASP A 41 -13.99 3.59 -14.42
CA ASP A 41 -14.45 4.91 -13.96
C ASP A 41 -15.58 4.82 -12.94
N ALA A 42 -16.50 3.87 -13.10
CA ALA A 42 -17.61 3.63 -12.18
C ALA A 42 -17.15 3.23 -10.78
N ASN A 43 -15.96 2.63 -10.66
CA ASN A 43 -15.41 2.15 -9.38
C ASN A 43 -14.54 3.21 -8.66
N GLN A 44 -14.04 4.20 -9.37
CA GLN A 44 -13.13 5.21 -8.80
C GLN A 44 -13.72 5.95 -7.58
N PRO A 45 -15.02 6.32 -7.56
CA PRO A 45 -15.61 6.94 -6.37
C PRO A 45 -15.56 6.06 -5.12
N ILE A 46 -15.55 4.72 -5.27
CA ILE A 46 -15.44 3.80 -4.13
C ILE A 46 -14.08 3.95 -3.46
N PHE A 47 -13.01 3.99 -4.27
CA PHE A 47 -11.66 4.19 -3.73
C PHE A 47 -11.50 5.55 -3.05
N GLU A 48 -12.08 6.61 -3.63
CA GLU A 48 -12.11 7.93 -3.00
C GLU A 48 -12.89 7.92 -1.67
N LEU A 49 -13.99 7.16 -1.56
CA LEU A 49 -14.73 6.99 -0.31
C LEU A 49 -13.90 6.23 0.74
N MET A 50 -13.12 5.22 0.34
CA MET A 50 -12.23 4.50 1.26
C MET A 50 -11.18 5.43 1.88
N THR A 51 -10.52 6.26 1.08
CA THR A 51 -9.53 7.23 1.60
C THR A 51 -10.18 8.35 2.40
N ALA A 52 -11.37 8.82 2.02
CA ALA A 52 -12.16 9.76 2.81
C ALA A 52 -12.56 9.16 4.17
N TRP A 53 -12.93 7.88 4.21
CA TRP A 53 -13.24 7.19 5.46
C TRP A 53 -12.00 7.12 6.38
N CYS A 54 -10.82 6.86 5.83
CA CYS A 54 -9.57 6.88 6.59
C CYS A 54 -9.36 8.23 7.29
N VAL A 55 -9.53 9.33 6.56
CA VAL A 55 -9.39 10.69 7.10
C VAL A 55 -10.45 10.99 8.16
N ASN A 56 -11.71 10.65 7.88
CA ASN A 56 -12.83 10.95 8.79
C ASN A 56 -12.76 10.19 10.12
N ASN A 57 -12.07 9.04 10.14
CA ASN A 57 -11.92 8.21 11.33
C ASN A 57 -10.50 8.24 11.91
N ALA A 58 -9.63 9.11 11.40
CA ALA A 58 -8.24 9.19 11.80
C ALA A 58 -8.06 9.36 13.33
N ASP A 59 -8.80 10.28 13.92
CA ASP A 59 -8.70 10.58 15.35
C ASP A 59 -9.34 9.48 16.20
N SER A 60 -10.56 9.03 15.85
CA SER A 60 -11.31 8.02 16.62
C SER A 60 -10.61 6.66 16.64
N LEU A 61 -9.88 6.32 15.58
CA LEU A 61 -9.08 5.12 15.45
C LEU A 61 -7.58 5.33 15.73
N ARG A 62 -7.17 6.56 16.08
CA ARG A 62 -5.76 6.90 16.33
C ARG A 62 -4.84 6.39 15.22
N VAL A 63 -5.21 6.67 13.97
CA VAL A 63 -4.51 6.15 12.78
C VAL A 63 -3.11 6.76 12.70
N LYS A 64 -2.09 5.91 12.68
CA LYS A 64 -0.69 6.31 12.51
C LYS A 64 -0.32 6.50 11.04
N THR A 65 -0.80 5.60 10.19
CA THR A 65 -0.53 5.62 8.75
C THR A 65 -1.56 4.78 8.00
N VAL A 66 -1.71 5.07 6.71
CA VAL A 66 -2.40 4.23 5.75
C VAL A 66 -1.35 3.50 4.92
N ILE A 67 -1.51 2.20 4.71
CA ILE A 67 -0.56 1.34 3.99
C ILE A 67 -1.26 0.75 2.77
N CYS A 68 -0.63 0.78 1.59
CA CYS A 68 -1.13 0.13 0.39
C CYS A 68 -0.15 -0.91 -0.13
N THR A 69 -0.66 -2.10 -0.43
CA THR A 69 0.15 -3.28 -0.77
C THR A 69 0.60 -3.37 -2.23
N GLY A 70 0.34 -2.36 -3.03
CA GLY A 70 0.73 -2.31 -4.44
C GLY A 70 -0.45 -2.47 -5.39
N ASP A 71 -0.16 -2.69 -6.68
CA ASP A 71 -1.14 -2.78 -7.75
C ASP A 71 -2.10 -1.58 -7.75
N LEU A 72 -1.50 -0.38 -7.79
CA LEU A 72 -2.22 0.90 -7.80
C LEU A 72 -3.04 1.09 -9.07
N VAL A 73 -2.56 0.50 -10.16
CA VAL A 73 -3.19 0.49 -11.49
C VAL A 73 -3.22 -0.93 -12.04
N GLU A 74 -4.10 -1.20 -12.99
CA GLU A 74 -4.14 -2.49 -13.71
C GLU A 74 -3.08 -2.57 -14.80
N GLN A 75 -2.72 -1.44 -15.39
CA GLN A 75 -1.78 -1.37 -16.51
C GLN A 75 -0.97 -0.09 -16.45
N ASN A 76 0.33 -0.23 -16.20
CA ASN A 76 1.22 0.91 -16.04
C ASN A 76 1.32 1.79 -17.30
N GLU A 77 1.45 1.19 -18.51
CA GLU A 77 1.69 1.92 -19.77
C GLU A 77 0.67 1.65 -20.88
N THR A 78 -0.13 0.60 -20.80
CA THR A 78 -1.14 0.30 -21.81
C THR A 78 -2.17 1.42 -21.88
N ARG A 79 -2.35 2.00 -23.07
CA ARG A 79 -3.19 3.18 -23.27
C ARG A 79 -4.56 2.89 -23.86
N ILE A 80 -4.80 1.67 -24.32
CA ILE A 80 -6.04 1.30 -25.00
C ILE A 80 -6.91 0.50 -24.04
N PRO A 81 -7.99 1.07 -23.50
CA PRO A 81 -8.98 0.33 -22.74
C PRO A 81 -9.65 -0.73 -23.61
N ASP A 82 -9.82 -1.93 -23.11
CA ASP A 82 -10.48 -3.03 -23.83
C ASP A 82 -11.89 -3.33 -23.30
N GLY A 83 -12.32 -2.64 -22.24
CA GLY A 83 -13.61 -2.81 -21.59
C GLY A 83 -13.73 -4.09 -20.73
N VAL A 84 -12.79 -5.01 -20.86
CA VAL A 84 -12.72 -6.26 -20.08
C VAL A 84 -11.80 -6.09 -18.88
N ASN A 85 -10.56 -5.63 -19.14
CA ASN A 85 -9.57 -5.35 -18.10
C ASN A 85 -9.62 -3.91 -17.60
N GLY A 86 -10.52 -3.10 -18.12
CA GLY A 86 -10.75 -1.73 -17.73
C GLY A 86 -11.31 -0.88 -18.86
N ASN A 87 -11.97 0.23 -18.53
CA ASN A 87 -12.41 1.25 -19.46
C ASN A 87 -11.60 2.55 -19.37
N GLN A 88 -10.54 2.54 -18.55
CA GLN A 88 -9.65 3.68 -18.34
C GLN A 88 -8.28 3.44 -18.95
N THR A 89 -7.71 4.46 -19.58
CA THR A 89 -6.31 4.44 -20.01
C THR A 89 -5.38 4.35 -18.81
N SER A 90 -4.13 3.93 -19.01
CA SER A 90 -3.12 3.89 -17.93
C SER A 90 -2.97 5.24 -17.24
N GLU A 91 -2.98 6.35 -18.00
CA GLU A 91 -2.90 7.69 -17.43
C GLU A 91 -4.11 8.03 -16.57
N GLU A 92 -5.32 7.68 -16.99
CA GLU A 92 -6.54 7.89 -16.21
C GLU A 92 -6.53 7.04 -14.92
N GLN A 93 -6.03 5.81 -14.99
CA GLN A 93 -5.87 4.94 -13.81
C GLN A 93 -4.87 5.53 -12.80
N TRP A 94 -3.70 5.97 -13.26
CA TRP A 94 -2.71 6.64 -12.40
C TRP A 94 -3.25 7.93 -11.79
N ARG A 95 -3.99 8.72 -12.56
CA ARG A 95 -4.66 9.92 -12.04
C ARG A 95 -5.71 9.58 -11.00
N ALA A 96 -6.47 8.49 -11.21
CA ALA A 96 -7.47 8.04 -10.25
C ALA A 96 -6.83 7.58 -8.93
N ALA A 97 -5.77 6.76 -9.00
CA ALA A 97 -5.00 6.39 -7.82
C ALA A 97 -4.46 7.62 -7.09
N SER A 98 -3.80 8.51 -7.83
CA SER A 98 -3.27 9.76 -7.29
C SER A 98 -4.35 10.60 -6.60
N ARG A 99 -5.50 10.81 -7.23
CA ARG A 99 -6.62 11.59 -6.69
C ARG A 99 -7.20 10.97 -5.41
N ALA A 100 -7.28 9.64 -5.33
CA ALA A 100 -7.75 8.97 -4.13
C ALA A 100 -6.79 9.21 -2.96
N PHE A 101 -5.47 9.09 -3.17
CA PHE A 101 -4.47 9.35 -2.13
C PHE A 101 -4.29 10.84 -1.79
N GLU A 102 -4.60 11.76 -2.70
CA GLU A 102 -4.58 13.20 -2.43
C GLU A 102 -5.46 13.59 -1.23
N ARG A 103 -6.53 12.85 -0.97
CA ARG A 103 -7.38 13.04 0.21
C ARG A 103 -6.63 12.84 1.54
N LEU A 104 -5.55 12.07 1.53
CA LEU A 104 -4.71 11.82 2.69
C LEU A 104 -3.62 12.89 2.85
N ASP A 105 -3.27 13.62 1.79
CA ASP A 105 -2.20 14.64 1.84
C ASP A 105 -2.51 15.71 2.89
N ASN A 106 -1.54 16.05 3.71
CA ASN A 106 -1.66 16.93 4.89
C ASN A 106 -2.60 16.43 6.01
N ARG A 107 -3.17 15.23 5.90
CA ARG A 107 -4.12 14.68 6.86
C ARG A 107 -3.60 13.43 7.54
N LEU A 108 -3.07 12.51 6.78
CA LEU A 108 -2.48 11.26 7.25
C LEU A 108 -1.22 10.95 6.43
N PRO A 109 -0.15 10.48 7.07
CA PRO A 109 0.93 9.86 6.33
C PRO A 109 0.45 8.54 5.73
N TYR A 110 0.99 8.17 4.58
CA TYR A 110 0.74 6.87 3.97
C TYR A 110 2.02 6.27 3.41
N VAL A 111 2.04 4.95 3.30
CA VAL A 111 3.15 4.16 2.77
C VAL A 111 2.63 3.32 1.62
N LEU A 112 3.24 3.44 0.47
CA LEU A 112 2.86 2.72 -0.74
C LEU A 112 3.92 1.68 -1.07
N CYS A 113 3.46 0.51 -1.52
CA CYS A 113 4.26 -0.46 -2.24
C CYS A 113 3.90 -0.40 -3.72
N THR A 114 4.77 -0.86 -4.59
CA THR A 114 4.43 -1.12 -5.99
C THR A 114 4.16 -2.60 -6.19
N GLY A 115 3.19 -2.94 -7.03
CA GLY A 115 2.85 -4.30 -7.43
C GLY A 115 3.28 -4.61 -8.87
N ASN A 116 2.95 -5.82 -9.34
CA ASN A 116 3.34 -6.25 -10.68
C ASN A 116 2.63 -5.46 -11.81
N HIS A 117 1.45 -4.96 -11.57
CA HIS A 117 0.71 -4.14 -12.52
C HIS A 117 1.23 -2.71 -12.65
N ASP A 118 2.04 -2.26 -11.67
CA ASP A 118 2.63 -0.92 -11.65
C ASP A 118 3.92 -0.80 -12.47
N TYR A 119 4.34 -1.87 -13.19
CA TYR A 119 5.57 -1.92 -14.00
C TYR A 119 5.31 -2.37 -15.44
N GLY A 120 6.19 -1.92 -16.35
CA GLY A 120 6.20 -2.34 -17.74
C GLY A 120 5.10 -1.72 -18.58
N TYR A 121 4.92 -2.24 -19.80
CA TYR A 121 3.87 -1.79 -20.72
C TYR A 121 2.51 -2.32 -20.32
N TYR A 122 2.48 -3.58 -19.91
CA TYR A 122 1.28 -4.29 -19.53
C TYR A 122 1.34 -4.69 -18.05
N ARG A 123 2.24 -5.59 -17.67
CA ARG A 123 2.55 -5.95 -16.28
C ARG A 123 3.92 -6.59 -16.16
N SER A 124 4.86 -5.90 -15.58
CA SER A 124 6.19 -6.41 -15.21
C SER A 124 7.01 -7.05 -16.34
N GLU A 125 6.94 -6.50 -17.57
CA GLU A 125 7.86 -6.88 -18.64
C GLU A 125 9.25 -6.23 -18.45
N ASN A 126 9.30 -5.16 -17.68
CA ASN A 126 10.52 -4.43 -17.35
C ASN A 126 10.35 -3.71 -15.99
N ARG A 127 11.37 -2.94 -15.56
CA ARG A 127 11.35 -2.20 -14.29
C ARG A 127 11.04 -0.71 -14.44
N MET A 128 10.41 -0.32 -15.53
CA MET A 128 9.94 1.05 -15.70
C MET A 128 8.56 1.18 -15.10
N SER A 129 8.38 2.23 -14.30
CA SER A 129 7.12 2.54 -13.63
C SER A 129 6.83 4.03 -13.72
N ARG A 130 5.57 4.38 -13.85
CA ARG A 130 5.09 5.78 -13.72
C ARG A 130 4.81 6.17 -12.28
N PHE A 131 5.00 5.26 -11.35
CA PHE A 131 4.77 5.51 -9.92
C PHE A 131 5.46 6.79 -9.41
N PRO A 132 6.76 7.07 -9.70
CA PRO A 132 7.41 8.28 -9.22
C PRO A 132 6.81 9.59 -9.76
N ASP A 133 6.18 9.56 -10.94
CA ASP A 133 5.55 10.74 -11.55
C ASP A 133 4.30 11.18 -10.77
N TYR A 134 3.62 10.22 -10.14
CA TYR A 134 2.38 10.47 -9.40
C TYR A 134 2.59 10.54 -7.89
N PHE A 135 3.65 9.91 -7.38
CA PHE A 135 3.98 9.84 -5.96
C PHE A 135 5.44 10.28 -5.70
N PRO A 136 5.78 11.53 -5.99
CA PRO A 136 7.09 12.08 -5.64
C PRO A 136 7.24 12.20 -4.11
N SER A 137 8.45 12.12 -3.61
CA SER A 137 8.75 12.08 -2.16
C SER A 137 8.32 13.33 -1.38
N GLU A 138 8.16 14.43 -2.04
CA GLU A 138 7.73 15.71 -1.48
C GLU A 138 6.22 15.94 -1.49
N ARG A 139 5.45 15.04 -2.10
CA ARG A 139 4.01 15.20 -2.33
C ARG A 139 3.23 15.39 -1.02
N ASN A 140 3.38 14.48 -0.06
CA ASN A 140 2.70 14.62 1.23
C ASN A 140 3.61 15.33 2.24
N PRO A 141 3.27 16.55 2.69
CA PRO A 141 4.08 17.29 3.65
C PRO A 141 4.33 16.57 4.98
N LEU A 142 3.47 15.62 5.36
CA LEU A 142 3.64 14.81 6.55
C LEU A 142 4.83 13.85 6.44
N TRP A 143 5.25 13.48 5.24
CA TRP A 143 6.45 12.67 5.02
C TRP A 143 7.74 13.35 5.45
N ARG A 144 7.77 14.68 5.53
CA ARG A 144 8.94 15.42 6.08
C ARG A 144 9.32 14.98 7.48
N LYS A 145 8.36 14.42 8.24
CA LYS A 145 8.57 13.92 9.60
C LYS A 145 8.75 12.41 9.68
N SER A 146 8.15 11.69 8.77
CA SER A 146 8.10 10.22 8.82
C SER A 146 9.05 9.53 7.82
N LEU A 147 9.26 10.06 6.63
CA LEU A 147 10.16 9.49 5.63
C LEU A 147 11.63 9.69 6.07
N VAL A 148 12.32 8.59 6.34
CA VAL A 148 13.68 8.62 6.91
C VAL A 148 14.76 8.15 5.94
N SER A 149 14.38 7.43 4.89
CA SER A 149 15.31 6.95 3.87
C SER A 149 14.56 6.56 2.60
N THR A 150 15.21 6.75 1.44
CA THR A 150 14.80 6.20 0.15
C THR A 150 15.93 5.38 -0.45
N GLY A 151 15.59 4.22 -1.00
CA GLY A 151 16.50 3.44 -1.82
C GLY A 151 16.44 3.92 -3.28
N LEU A 152 17.42 3.47 -4.07
CA LEU A 152 17.45 3.75 -5.51
C LEU A 152 16.49 2.82 -6.26
N ASN A 153 15.72 3.35 -7.18
CA ASN A 153 14.97 2.54 -8.13
C ASN A 153 15.90 1.96 -9.23
N TYR A 154 15.34 1.26 -10.20
CA TYR A 154 16.10 0.64 -11.27
C TYR A 154 16.90 1.65 -12.13
N THR A 155 16.44 2.87 -12.24
CA THR A 155 17.14 3.94 -13.00
C THR A 155 18.19 4.67 -12.16
N GLY A 156 18.42 4.26 -10.91
CA GLY A 156 19.40 4.87 -10.01
C GLY A 156 18.92 6.16 -9.34
N ILE A 157 17.61 6.39 -9.29
CA ILE A 157 17.00 7.59 -8.69
C ILE A 157 16.37 7.19 -7.34
N PRO A 158 16.58 7.98 -6.26
CA PRO A 158 15.86 7.75 -5.01
C PRO A 158 14.37 8.07 -5.17
N THR A 159 13.53 7.07 -4.95
CA THR A 159 12.07 7.17 -5.09
C THR A 159 11.36 6.44 -3.96
N LEU A 160 10.04 6.61 -3.86
CA LEU A 160 9.23 5.88 -2.88
C LEU A 160 8.98 4.41 -3.24
N GLU A 161 9.48 3.92 -4.38
CA GLU A 161 9.45 2.48 -4.71
C GLU A 161 10.22 1.66 -3.67
N ASN A 162 11.29 2.24 -3.10
CA ASN A 162 12.02 1.70 -1.96
C ASN A 162 12.15 2.79 -0.92
N ALA A 163 11.36 2.73 0.15
CA ALA A 163 11.29 3.81 1.12
C ALA A 163 11.09 3.30 2.55
N ALA A 164 11.54 4.08 3.51
CA ALA A 164 11.38 3.76 4.92
C ALA A 164 10.80 4.94 5.70
N TYR A 165 9.86 4.62 6.58
CA TYR A 165 9.11 5.60 7.36
C TYR A 165 9.16 5.25 8.84
N GLU A 166 9.43 6.24 9.68
CA GLU A 166 9.46 6.11 11.14
C GLU A 166 8.19 6.68 11.75
N PHE A 167 7.60 5.91 12.66
CA PHE A 167 6.48 6.32 13.48
C PHE A 167 6.77 6.02 14.95
N GLU A 168 6.11 6.71 15.85
CA GLU A 168 6.21 6.46 17.29
C GLU A 168 4.84 6.08 17.86
N SER A 169 4.89 5.18 18.83
CA SER A 169 3.73 4.76 19.61
C SER A 169 4.15 4.63 21.08
N ASP A 170 3.29 5.12 21.97
CA ASP A 170 3.53 5.08 23.41
C ASP A 170 3.64 3.64 23.92
N THR A 171 2.91 2.70 23.28
CA THR A 171 2.88 1.29 23.67
C THR A 171 3.89 0.41 22.94
N TRP A 172 4.20 0.73 21.67
CA TRP A 172 5.11 -0.08 20.85
C TRP A 172 6.49 0.53 20.67
N GLY A 173 6.68 1.77 21.09
CA GLY A 173 7.91 2.52 20.86
C GLY A 173 8.08 2.89 19.38
N LYS A 174 9.32 2.80 18.89
CA LYS A 174 9.62 3.11 17.50
C LYS A 174 9.14 2.01 16.55
N LEU A 175 8.42 2.44 15.53
CA LEU A 175 7.98 1.63 14.41
C LEU A 175 8.71 2.11 13.16
N LEU A 176 9.28 1.19 12.40
CA LEU A 176 9.88 1.47 11.10
C LEU A 176 9.11 0.67 10.05
N VAL A 177 8.46 1.34 9.11
CA VAL A 177 7.83 0.70 7.95
C VAL A 177 8.78 0.81 6.78
N VAL A 178 9.20 -0.32 6.23
CA VAL A 178 10.10 -0.39 5.06
C VAL A 178 9.32 -0.97 3.88
N SER A 179 9.13 -0.16 2.85
CA SER A 179 8.50 -0.57 1.58
C SER A 179 9.56 -0.92 0.56
N LEU A 180 9.34 -2.01 -0.17
CA LEU A 180 10.18 -2.47 -1.27
C LEU A 180 9.41 -2.48 -2.59
N GLU A 181 10.12 -2.19 -3.67
CA GLU A 181 9.64 -2.36 -5.05
C GLU A 181 9.12 -3.77 -5.30
N PHE A 182 8.22 -3.95 -6.25
CA PHE A 182 7.78 -5.29 -6.68
C PHE A 182 8.98 -6.14 -7.13
N ALA A 183 8.99 -7.40 -6.70
CA ALA A 183 10.07 -8.35 -6.98
C ALA A 183 11.45 -7.72 -6.77
N PRO A 184 11.78 -7.24 -5.55
CA PRO A 184 12.88 -6.34 -5.30
C PRO A 184 14.21 -6.91 -5.79
N ARG A 185 15.08 -6.02 -6.32
CA ARG A 185 16.43 -6.35 -6.70
C ARG A 185 17.29 -6.62 -5.46
N ASP A 186 18.41 -7.27 -5.65
CA ASP A 186 19.37 -7.53 -4.55
C ASP A 186 19.89 -6.21 -3.93
N GLU A 187 20.01 -5.14 -4.72
CA GLU A 187 20.39 -3.82 -4.23
C GLU A 187 19.34 -3.22 -3.28
N ALA A 188 18.06 -3.39 -3.61
CA ALA A 188 16.96 -2.93 -2.75
C ALA A 188 16.91 -3.74 -1.43
N ILE A 189 17.08 -5.05 -1.51
CA ILE A 189 17.19 -5.93 -0.34
C ILE A 189 18.40 -5.54 0.53
N LYS A 190 19.56 -5.30 -0.09
CA LYS A 190 20.78 -4.87 0.60
C LYS A 190 20.56 -3.55 1.32
N TRP A 191 19.99 -2.55 0.62
CA TRP A 191 19.65 -1.26 1.21
C TRP A 191 18.75 -1.41 2.44
N ALA A 192 17.67 -2.19 2.33
CA ALA A 192 16.75 -2.41 3.45
C ALA A 192 17.45 -3.10 4.63
N LYS A 193 18.26 -4.13 4.36
CA LYS A 193 19.02 -4.85 5.38
C LYS A 193 20.02 -3.94 6.12
N GLU A 194 20.77 -3.13 5.40
CA GLU A 194 21.70 -2.15 5.98
C GLU A 194 20.97 -1.08 6.79
N LEU A 195 19.80 -0.64 6.32
CA LEU A 195 18.97 0.32 7.02
C LEU A 195 18.49 -0.21 8.38
N VAL A 196 17.84 -1.39 8.37
CA VAL A 196 17.26 -1.95 9.62
C VAL A 196 18.30 -2.39 10.62
N ALA A 197 19.53 -2.64 10.18
CA ALA A 197 20.67 -3.00 11.02
C ALA A 197 21.32 -1.79 11.72
N GLN A 198 20.94 -0.55 11.37
CA GLN A 198 21.51 0.64 12.01
C GLN A 198 21.24 0.65 13.52
N PRO A 199 22.20 1.07 14.35
CA PRO A 199 22.04 1.09 15.81
C PRO A 199 20.76 1.79 16.29
N LYS A 200 20.36 2.86 15.63
CA LYS A 200 19.12 3.61 15.97
C LYS A 200 17.82 2.81 15.78
N TYR A 201 17.86 1.71 14.99
CA TYR A 201 16.70 0.84 14.72
C TYR A 201 16.77 -0.52 15.40
N LYS A 202 17.82 -0.78 16.18
CA LYS A 202 18.02 -2.06 16.85
C LYS A 202 16.81 -2.51 17.67
N ASP A 203 16.19 -1.58 18.37
CA ASP A 203 15.05 -1.83 19.24
C ASP A 203 13.70 -1.44 18.59
N SER A 204 13.73 -0.98 17.33
CA SER A 204 12.52 -0.67 16.58
C SER A 204 11.80 -1.94 16.17
N LYS A 205 10.47 -1.87 16.14
CA LYS A 205 9.66 -2.90 15.48
C LYS A 205 9.54 -2.55 14.02
N VAL A 206 10.14 -3.36 13.17
CA VAL A 206 10.13 -3.16 11.71
C VAL A 206 8.96 -3.91 11.09
N ILE A 207 8.19 -3.21 10.28
CA ILE A 207 7.17 -3.75 9.39
C ILE A 207 7.72 -3.67 7.99
N LEU A 208 7.88 -4.82 7.34
CA LEU A 208 8.25 -4.91 5.92
C LEU A 208 6.98 -4.89 5.08
N LEU A 209 6.91 -4.01 4.11
CA LEU A 209 5.85 -3.94 3.10
C LEU A 209 6.45 -4.34 1.75
N THR A 210 5.86 -5.35 1.15
CA THR A 210 6.22 -5.83 -0.19
C THR A 210 4.99 -6.43 -0.86
N HIS A 211 4.96 -6.54 -2.20
CA HIS A 211 3.76 -6.98 -2.88
C HIS A 211 3.63 -8.50 -2.91
N SER A 212 4.56 -9.20 -3.56
CA SER A 212 4.55 -10.65 -3.74
C SER A 212 5.43 -11.33 -2.67
N TYR A 213 4.80 -11.94 -1.66
CA TYR A 213 5.51 -12.56 -0.56
C TYR A 213 4.93 -13.92 -0.14
N LEU A 214 3.65 -13.99 0.17
CA LEU A 214 2.95 -15.24 0.49
C LEU A 214 1.92 -15.55 -0.59
N SER A 215 1.81 -16.82 -0.94
CA SER A 215 0.69 -17.32 -1.71
C SER A 215 -0.58 -17.34 -0.86
N TRP A 216 -1.74 -17.49 -1.49
CA TRP A 216 -3.03 -17.65 -0.82
C TRP A 216 -3.06 -18.86 0.17
N THR A 217 -2.17 -19.86 0.01
CA THR A 217 -2.01 -20.97 0.95
C THR A 217 -1.13 -20.65 2.15
N GLY A 218 -0.61 -19.42 2.27
CA GLY A 218 0.30 -18.99 3.33
C GLY A 218 1.74 -19.47 3.17
N ARG A 219 2.13 -19.97 1.98
CA ARG A 219 3.51 -20.38 1.69
C ARG A 219 4.25 -19.24 1.03
N HIS A 220 5.55 -19.11 1.30
CA HIS A 220 6.38 -18.15 0.59
C HIS A 220 6.39 -18.45 -0.92
N ILE A 221 6.15 -17.40 -1.73
CA ILE A 221 6.25 -17.49 -3.18
C ILE A 221 7.72 -17.68 -3.54
N GLU A 222 8.05 -18.74 -4.28
CA GLU A 222 9.42 -19.03 -4.70
C GLU A 222 9.77 -18.40 -6.04
N LYS A 223 8.80 -18.38 -6.96
CA LYS A 223 8.98 -17.92 -8.33
C LYS A 223 7.63 -17.52 -8.93
N GLU A 224 7.67 -16.55 -9.82
CA GLU A 224 6.54 -16.14 -10.65
C GLU A 224 6.91 -16.05 -12.13
N ASN A 225 5.90 -15.95 -13.00
CA ASN A 225 6.07 -15.96 -14.45
C ASN A 225 6.06 -14.54 -15.03
N TYR A 226 6.72 -13.59 -14.36
CA TYR A 226 6.94 -12.26 -14.89
C TYR A 226 8.32 -12.17 -15.58
N LEU A 227 8.42 -11.29 -16.58
CA LEU A 227 9.67 -11.06 -17.31
C LEU A 227 10.64 -10.14 -16.55
N ILE A 228 10.16 -9.45 -15.52
CA ILE A 228 10.96 -8.56 -14.69
C ILE A 228 12.16 -9.31 -14.09
N SER A 229 13.35 -8.75 -14.24
CA SER A 229 14.61 -9.38 -13.81
C SER A 229 15.67 -8.29 -13.51
N PRO A 230 16.60 -8.52 -12.54
CA PRO A 230 16.58 -9.60 -11.52
C PRO A 230 15.40 -9.47 -10.58
N ALA A 231 14.96 -10.56 -9.95
CA ALA A 231 13.75 -10.58 -9.13
C ALA A 231 13.94 -11.45 -7.88
N ASN A 232 13.47 -10.97 -6.74
CA ASN A 232 13.33 -11.73 -5.51
C ASN A 232 11.85 -11.79 -5.12
N TYR A 233 11.35 -12.99 -4.87
CA TYR A 233 10.00 -13.23 -4.38
C TYR A 233 10.03 -13.68 -2.92
N GLY A 234 8.89 -13.97 -2.34
CA GLY A 234 8.69 -14.19 -0.93
C GLY A 234 9.75 -15.03 -0.23
N LYS A 235 10.13 -16.20 -0.78
CA LYS A 235 11.17 -17.06 -0.20
C LYS A 235 12.54 -16.37 -0.17
N ALA A 236 12.93 -15.77 -1.27
CA ALA A 236 14.23 -15.08 -1.35
C ALA A 236 14.25 -13.84 -0.42
N ILE A 237 13.16 -13.08 -0.35
CA ILE A 237 13.02 -11.95 0.58
C ILE A 237 13.12 -12.44 2.03
N PHE A 238 12.43 -13.54 2.37
CA PHE A 238 12.50 -14.13 3.69
C PHE A 238 13.93 -14.51 4.08
N GLU A 239 14.63 -15.27 3.22
CA GLU A 239 15.97 -15.77 3.49
C GLU A 239 17.04 -14.67 3.52
N LYS A 240 16.95 -13.70 2.57
CA LYS A 240 17.98 -12.64 2.41
C LYS A 240 17.80 -11.46 3.36
N LEU A 241 16.55 -11.16 3.75
CA LEU A 241 16.23 -9.95 4.52
C LEU A 241 15.59 -10.26 5.88
N VAL A 242 14.52 -11.07 5.93
CA VAL A 242 13.75 -11.24 7.16
C VAL A 242 14.53 -12.07 8.19
N VAL A 243 15.06 -13.23 7.78
CA VAL A 243 15.84 -14.12 8.69
C VAL A 243 17.03 -13.39 9.33
N PRO A 244 17.88 -12.66 8.57
CA PRO A 244 19.03 -11.97 9.17
C PRO A 244 18.68 -10.66 9.90
N SER A 245 17.42 -10.25 9.94
CA SER A 245 16.97 -8.96 10.53
C SER A 245 15.94 -9.21 11.65
N PRO A 246 16.35 -9.57 12.87
CA PRO A 246 15.45 -10.02 13.94
C PRO A 246 14.49 -8.93 14.44
N ASN A 247 14.71 -7.67 14.12
CA ASN A 247 13.79 -6.56 14.39
C ASN A 247 12.65 -6.44 13.36
N ILE A 248 12.69 -7.17 12.24
CA ILE A 248 11.51 -7.31 11.36
C ILE A 248 10.52 -8.23 12.06
N ARG A 249 9.36 -7.68 12.46
CA ARG A 249 8.35 -8.35 13.27
C ARG A 249 7.08 -8.69 12.53
N LEU A 250 6.86 -8.06 11.38
CA LEU A 250 5.68 -8.24 10.55
C LEU A 250 6.05 -8.01 9.08
N VAL A 251 5.48 -8.83 8.19
CA VAL A 251 5.51 -8.60 6.75
C VAL A 251 4.07 -8.44 6.28
N LEU A 252 3.82 -7.35 5.56
CA LEU A 252 2.54 -7.09 4.89
C LEU A 252 2.74 -7.29 3.39
N CYS A 253 1.82 -7.99 2.75
CA CYS A 253 1.82 -8.24 1.32
C CYS A 253 0.40 -8.21 0.74
N GLY A 254 0.31 -8.09 -0.59
CA GLY A 254 -0.89 -8.23 -1.39
C GLY A 254 -0.75 -9.36 -2.40
N HIS A 255 -1.16 -9.12 -3.65
CA HIS A 255 -0.92 -9.91 -4.84
C HIS A 255 -1.82 -11.14 -5.00
N GLU A 256 -1.83 -12.08 -4.06
CA GLU A 256 -2.61 -13.29 -4.16
C GLU A 256 -3.79 -13.30 -3.17
N CYS A 257 -4.94 -13.72 -3.68
CA CYS A 257 -6.11 -14.10 -2.89
C CYS A 257 -6.61 -15.46 -3.36
N GLU A 258 -7.39 -16.13 -2.54
CA GLU A 258 -8.07 -17.36 -2.93
C GLU A 258 -9.07 -17.06 -4.05
N ASN A 259 -8.94 -17.78 -5.18
CA ASN A 259 -9.88 -17.67 -6.32
C ASN A 259 -11.16 -18.48 -6.12
N SER A 260 -11.37 -19.07 -4.95
CA SER A 260 -12.56 -19.84 -4.66
C SER A 260 -13.75 -18.91 -4.50
N ASP A 261 -14.58 -18.92 -5.52
CA ASP A 261 -16.01 -18.59 -5.45
C ASP A 261 -16.33 -17.24 -4.81
N TYR A 262 -15.80 -16.17 -5.41
CA TYR A 262 -16.41 -14.85 -5.22
C TYR A 262 -17.78 -14.88 -5.94
N GLU A 263 -18.71 -15.62 -5.37
CA GLU A 263 -20.13 -15.40 -5.56
C GLU A 263 -20.48 -14.18 -4.70
N GLY A 264 -20.23 -12.98 -5.27
CA GLY A 264 -20.65 -11.73 -4.70
C GLY A 264 -21.95 -11.28 -5.29
#